data_07e9d7e532be044a2a8e98e9336d0534
#
_entry.id   07e9d7e532be044a2a8e98e9336d0534
#
_cell.length_a   1.000
_cell.length_b   1.000
_cell.length_c   1.000
_cell.angle_alpha   90.00
_cell.angle_beta   90.00
_cell.angle_gamma   90.00
#
_symmetry.space_group_name_H-M   'P 1'
#
loop_
_entity.id
_entity.type
_entity.pdbx_description
1 polymer ?
#
loop_
_entity_poly.entity_id
_entity_poly.type
_entity_poly.pdbx_seq_one_letter_code
_entity_poly.pdbx_strand_id
1 'polypeptide(L)'
;DYDRVAQLGSVVPYRSWRHYLLCAASEMKVSTHVSGYTPDIERYYMLDKLHIVRGKKVFLQHGIMIDDMKWYHYPNVVMDLFVTTLQKERDFVESAFGYPKGVVRRLGLCRYDALLHPHETKRQVLFMPTWRTYAVEGKTQAAFEQTDYFQHCRRSFLTRSWRSC
;
A
#
# COMPACT_ATOMS: atom_id res chain seq x y z
N ASP A 1 11.64 -12.29 -6.19
CA ASP A 1 12.01 -11.05 -5.48
C ASP A 1 12.76 -11.28 -4.16
N TYR A 2 12.73 -12.50 -3.57
CA TYR A 2 13.46 -12.80 -2.33
C TYR A 2 14.97 -12.48 -2.45
N ASP A 3 15.61 -12.97 -3.48
CA ASP A 3 17.05 -12.78 -3.69
C ASP A 3 17.46 -11.32 -3.86
N ARG A 4 16.61 -10.52 -4.50
CA ARG A 4 16.83 -9.07 -4.63
C ARG A 4 16.75 -8.37 -3.27
N VAL A 5 15.78 -8.73 -2.44
CA VAL A 5 15.63 -8.14 -1.10
C VAL A 5 16.75 -8.59 -0.18
N ALA A 6 17.18 -9.86 -0.29
CA ALA A 6 18.27 -10.40 0.51
C ALA A 6 19.64 -9.74 0.23
N GLN A 7 19.82 -9.16 -0.97
CA GLN A 7 21.00 -8.35 -1.29
C GLN A 7 21.02 -6.99 -0.58
N LEU A 8 19.85 -6.47 -0.21
CA LEU A 8 19.72 -5.16 0.42
C LEU A 8 19.74 -5.24 1.95
N GLY A 9 19.53 -6.42 2.53
CA GLY A 9 19.51 -6.59 3.98
C GLY A 9 19.08 -7.97 4.43
N SER A 10 19.06 -8.17 5.74
CA SER A 10 18.65 -9.45 6.33
C SER A 10 17.16 -9.69 6.15
N VAL A 11 16.80 -10.80 5.51
CA VAL A 11 15.43 -11.25 5.37
C VAL A 11 15.10 -12.24 6.48
N VAL A 12 13.98 -12.02 7.13
CA VAL A 12 13.51 -12.86 8.24
C VAL A 12 12.19 -13.52 7.82
N PRO A 13 12.04 -14.84 8.00
CA PRO A 13 10.80 -15.52 7.67
C PRO A 13 9.60 -14.94 8.43
N TYR A 14 8.53 -14.69 7.70
CA TYR A 14 7.30 -14.14 8.26
C TYR A 14 6.75 -15.05 9.38
N ARG A 15 6.31 -14.45 10.49
CA ARG A 15 5.82 -15.12 11.71
C ARG A 15 6.81 -16.08 12.39
N SER A 16 8.11 -16.04 12.05
CA SER A 16 9.12 -16.77 12.83
C SER A 16 9.33 -16.13 14.20
N TRP A 17 9.85 -16.88 15.20
CA TRP A 17 10.19 -16.35 16.51
C TRP A 17 11.16 -15.16 16.40
N ARG A 18 12.10 -15.23 15.46
CA ARG A 18 13.04 -14.14 15.17
C ARG A 18 12.33 -12.88 14.68
N HIS A 19 11.27 -13.02 13.84
CA HIS A 19 10.46 -11.89 13.41
C HIS A 19 9.79 -11.20 14.60
N TYR A 20 9.21 -11.96 15.54
CA TYR A 20 8.60 -11.40 16.75
C TYR A 20 9.64 -10.67 17.63
N LEU A 21 10.81 -11.26 17.87
CA LEU A 21 11.87 -10.62 18.67
C LEU A 21 12.37 -9.35 18.02
N LEU A 22 12.68 -9.35 16.72
CA LEU A 22 13.14 -8.16 16.02
C LEU A 22 12.07 -7.08 15.99
N CYS A 23 10.82 -7.46 15.81
CA CYS A 23 9.70 -6.52 15.84
C CYS A 23 9.53 -5.89 17.23
N ALA A 24 9.70 -6.67 18.31
CA ALA A 24 9.61 -6.18 19.67
C ALA A 24 10.79 -5.26 20.05
N ALA A 25 11.99 -5.60 19.60
CA ALA A 25 13.24 -4.88 19.93
C ALA A 25 13.50 -3.65 19.04
N SER A 26 12.84 -3.54 17.87
CA SER A 26 13.13 -2.47 16.92
C SER A 26 12.67 -1.10 17.45
N GLU A 27 13.57 -0.12 17.41
CA GLU A 27 13.28 1.28 17.75
C GLU A 27 12.47 1.99 16.69
N MET A 28 12.56 1.53 15.42
CA MET A 28 11.82 2.09 14.29
C MET A 28 11.24 0.97 13.42
N LYS A 29 10.00 1.13 13.03
CA LYS A 29 9.28 0.25 12.12
C LYS A 29 8.81 1.04 10.93
N VAL A 30 9.13 0.56 9.74
CA VAL A 30 8.77 1.20 8.48
C VAL A 30 7.87 0.27 7.69
N SER A 31 6.72 0.75 7.26
CA SER A 31 5.76 -0.06 6.51
C SER A 31 5.02 0.77 5.46
N THR A 32 4.65 0.12 4.38
CA THR A 32 3.71 0.65 3.37
C THR A 32 2.26 0.28 3.70
N HIS A 33 2.05 -0.54 4.72
CA HIS A 33 0.74 -1.00 5.17
C HIS A 33 0.49 -0.60 6.62
N VAL A 34 -0.71 -0.13 6.95
CA VAL A 34 -1.06 0.42 8.27
C VAL A 34 -0.90 -0.58 9.42
N SER A 35 -1.08 -1.85 9.17
CA SER A 35 -0.93 -2.94 10.15
C SER A 35 0.41 -3.69 10.02
N GLY A 36 1.32 -3.21 9.17
CA GLY A 36 2.61 -3.87 8.88
C GLY A 36 3.70 -3.66 9.92
N TYR A 37 3.35 -3.25 11.15
CA TYR A 37 4.29 -3.00 12.24
C TYR A 37 4.43 -4.16 13.22
N THR A 38 3.74 -5.26 12.97
CA THR A 38 3.78 -6.48 13.79
C THR A 38 3.60 -7.71 12.91
N PRO A 39 4.16 -8.87 13.30
CA PRO A 39 3.88 -10.15 12.63
C PRO A 39 2.41 -10.58 12.69
N ASP A 40 1.65 -10.08 13.67
CA ASP A 40 0.22 -10.35 13.85
C ASP A 40 -0.64 -9.22 13.29
N ILE A 41 -0.72 -9.14 11.96
CA ILE A 41 -1.48 -8.10 11.24
C ILE A 41 -2.95 -8.06 11.70
N GLU A 42 -3.57 -9.21 11.90
CA GLU A 42 -4.97 -9.33 12.32
C GLU A 42 -5.23 -8.75 13.72
N ARG A 43 -4.23 -8.80 14.59
CA ARG A 43 -4.29 -8.29 15.97
C ARG A 43 -3.65 -6.93 16.15
N TYR A 44 -3.14 -6.34 15.07
CA TYR A 44 -2.36 -5.10 15.14
C TYR A 44 -3.05 -4.02 15.98
N TYR A 45 -4.29 -3.68 15.69
CA TYR A 45 -5.00 -2.61 16.38
C TYR A 45 -5.16 -2.86 17.90
N MET A 46 -5.38 -4.12 18.27
CA MET A 46 -5.44 -4.50 19.68
C MET A 46 -4.07 -4.38 20.35
N LEU A 47 -3.03 -4.87 19.72
CA LEU A 47 -1.66 -4.85 20.23
C LEU A 47 -1.12 -3.42 20.33
N ASP A 48 -1.47 -2.58 19.37
CA ASP A 48 -1.08 -1.17 19.36
C ASP A 48 -1.79 -0.38 20.48
N LYS A 49 -3.09 -0.60 20.67
CA LYS A 49 -3.87 -0.01 21.76
C LYS A 49 -3.35 -0.43 23.14
N LEU A 50 -2.83 -1.63 23.28
CA LEU A 50 -2.22 -2.14 24.51
C LEU A 50 -0.74 -1.68 24.67
N HIS A 51 -0.24 -0.82 23.78
CA HIS A 51 1.16 -0.35 23.74
C HIS A 51 2.20 -1.45 23.65
N ILE A 52 1.83 -2.62 23.09
CA ILE A 52 2.76 -3.74 22.86
C ILE A 52 3.62 -3.48 21.64
N VAL A 53 3.06 -2.82 20.60
CA VAL A 53 3.81 -2.42 19.40
C VAL A 53 4.60 -1.16 19.68
N ARG A 54 5.79 -1.33 20.25
CA ARG A 54 6.69 -0.24 20.65
C ARG A 54 7.49 0.30 19.46
N GLY A 55 8.20 1.41 19.69
CA GLY A 55 9.09 2.07 18.73
C GLY A 55 8.36 3.02 17.78
N LYS A 56 9.14 3.76 17.02
CA LYS A 56 8.65 4.73 16.03
C LYS A 56 7.99 4.04 14.85
N LYS A 57 6.84 4.53 14.42
CA LYS A 57 6.07 3.99 13.29
C LYS A 57 6.10 4.95 12.12
N VAL A 58 6.72 4.53 11.04
CA VAL A 58 6.83 5.27 9.79
C VAL A 58 5.95 4.62 8.74
N PHE A 59 4.96 5.34 8.28
CA PHE A 59 4.04 4.90 7.23
C PHE A 59 4.42 5.53 5.89
N LEU A 60 4.99 4.72 4.99
CA LEU A 60 5.46 5.18 3.68
C LEU A 60 4.34 5.31 2.64
N GLN A 61 3.12 4.83 2.97
CA GLN A 61 2.02 4.77 2.02
C GLN A 61 2.21 3.76 0.87
N HIS A 62 1.11 3.36 0.26
CA HIS A 62 1.09 2.53 -0.93
C HIS A 62 0.26 3.14 -2.07
N GLY A 63 -0.38 4.27 -1.83
CA GLY A 63 -1.19 5.01 -2.80
C GLY A 63 -1.59 6.38 -2.25
N ILE A 64 -2.15 7.23 -3.10
CA ILE A 64 -2.66 8.54 -2.69
C ILE A 64 -3.97 8.34 -1.91
N MET A 65 -4.07 8.97 -0.74
CA MET A 65 -5.25 8.93 0.11
C MET A 65 -6.25 10.00 -0.36
N ILE A 66 -7.43 9.53 -0.80
CA ILE A 66 -8.51 10.40 -1.28
C ILE A 66 -9.82 10.19 -0.52
N ASP A 67 -9.94 9.06 0.19
CA ASP A 67 -11.14 8.69 0.92
C ASP A 67 -10.94 8.81 2.43
N ASP A 68 -11.99 9.17 3.16
CA ASP A 68 -12.00 9.18 4.62
C ASP A 68 -12.14 7.75 5.15
N MET A 69 -11.00 7.18 5.51
CA MET A 69 -10.92 5.82 6.07
C MET A 69 -10.72 5.86 7.58
N LYS A 70 -11.78 5.62 8.34
CA LYS A 70 -11.83 5.75 9.81
C LYS A 70 -10.76 4.93 10.55
N TRP A 71 -10.30 3.82 9.96
CA TRP A 71 -9.24 3.01 10.56
C TRP A 71 -7.83 3.63 10.44
N TYR A 72 -7.68 4.74 9.72
CA TYR A 72 -6.45 5.54 9.71
C TYR A 72 -6.51 6.73 10.68
N HIS A 73 -7.66 7.01 11.30
CA HIS A 73 -7.81 8.16 12.17
C HIS A 73 -6.98 8.04 13.45
N TYR A 74 -6.37 9.14 13.84
CA TYR A 74 -5.78 9.32 15.15
C TYR A 74 -6.90 9.51 16.20
N PRO A 75 -6.85 8.89 17.39
CA PRO A 75 -5.77 8.06 17.95
C PRO A 75 -5.95 6.55 17.72
N ASN A 76 -6.85 6.11 16.83
CA ASN A 76 -7.07 4.68 16.57
C ASN A 76 -5.79 3.99 16.06
N VAL A 77 -5.03 4.72 15.26
CA VAL A 77 -3.68 4.33 14.83
C VAL A 77 -2.74 5.49 15.07
N VAL A 78 -1.69 5.25 15.85
CA VAL A 78 -0.66 6.24 16.13
C VAL A 78 0.53 6.00 15.21
N MET A 79 0.87 7.00 14.41
CA MET A 79 2.07 7.01 13.56
C MET A 79 2.94 8.20 13.93
N ASP A 80 4.25 8.02 13.92
CA ASP A 80 5.22 9.10 14.16
C ASP A 80 5.55 9.85 12.87
N LEU A 81 5.42 9.19 11.72
CA LEU A 81 5.54 9.80 10.41
C LEU A 81 4.54 9.16 9.44
N PHE A 82 3.71 9.99 8.86
CA PHE A 82 2.77 9.63 7.79
C PHE A 82 3.21 10.34 6.50
N VAL A 83 3.68 9.57 5.52
CA VAL A 83 4.17 10.10 4.24
C VAL A 83 3.00 10.33 3.29
N THR A 84 2.98 11.48 2.63
CA THR A 84 2.02 11.83 1.57
C THR A 84 2.77 12.36 0.34
N THR A 85 2.08 12.43 -0.81
CA THR A 85 2.66 12.86 -2.09
C THR A 85 2.34 14.29 -2.44
N LEU A 86 1.10 14.70 -2.22
CA LEU A 86 0.57 15.99 -2.62
C LEU A 86 0.27 16.87 -1.42
N GLN A 87 0.32 18.18 -1.60
CA GLN A 87 -0.05 19.11 -0.55
C GLN A 87 -1.52 18.94 -0.12
N LYS A 88 -2.43 18.78 -1.09
CA LYS A 88 -3.85 18.55 -0.81
C LYS A 88 -4.10 17.26 -0.04
N GLU A 89 -3.36 16.20 -0.35
CA GLU A 89 -3.43 14.94 0.39
C GLU A 89 -2.95 15.12 1.83
N ARG A 90 -1.82 15.81 2.04
CA ARG A 90 -1.31 16.13 3.37
C ARG A 90 -2.36 16.88 4.19
N ASP A 91 -2.91 17.95 3.65
CA ASP A 91 -3.87 18.81 4.35
C ASP A 91 -5.16 18.05 4.66
N PHE A 92 -5.61 17.19 3.75
CA PHE A 92 -6.73 16.28 3.96
C PHE A 92 -6.46 15.29 5.10
N VAL A 93 -5.34 14.58 5.06
CA VAL A 93 -4.99 13.58 6.10
C VAL A 93 -4.80 14.27 7.45
N GLU A 94 -4.12 15.41 7.51
CA GLU A 94 -3.89 16.14 8.76
C GLU A 94 -5.21 16.62 9.38
N SER A 95 -6.14 17.12 8.58
CA SER A 95 -7.43 17.64 9.06
C SER A 95 -8.48 16.56 9.30
N ALA A 96 -8.70 15.67 8.34
CA ALA A 96 -9.76 14.66 8.42
C ALA A 96 -9.42 13.52 9.37
N PHE A 97 -8.15 13.09 9.41
CA PHE A 97 -7.72 11.98 10.27
C PHE A 97 -7.23 12.45 11.65
N GLY A 98 -7.11 13.75 11.87
CA GLY A 98 -6.81 14.32 13.19
C GLY A 98 -5.39 14.12 13.69
N TYR A 99 -4.43 13.88 12.81
CA TYR A 99 -3.02 13.73 13.21
C TYR A 99 -2.43 15.02 13.76
N PRO A 100 -1.57 14.95 14.80
CA PRO A 100 -0.86 16.11 15.31
C PRO A 100 -0.02 16.78 14.22
N LYS A 101 0.09 18.11 14.30
CA LYS A 101 0.89 18.90 13.35
C LYS A 101 2.32 18.38 13.25
N GLY A 102 2.78 18.17 12.02
CA GLY A 102 4.14 17.73 11.75
C GLY A 102 4.32 16.21 11.64
N VAL A 103 3.33 15.41 11.99
CA VAL A 103 3.35 13.95 11.77
C VAL A 103 3.15 13.64 10.29
N VAL A 104 2.21 14.31 9.64
CA VAL A 104 1.94 14.14 8.21
C VAL A 104 2.91 14.99 7.39
N ARG A 105 3.70 14.33 6.54
CA ARG A 105 4.74 14.99 5.73
C ARG A 105 4.60 14.67 4.25
N ARG A 106 4.72 15.71 3.42
CA ARG A 106 4.78 15.56 1.97
C ARG A 106 6.21 15.22 1.54
N LEU A 107 6.50 13.95 1.37
CA LEU A 107 7.84 13.43 0.99
C LEU A 107 7.83 12.69 -0.35
N GLY A 108 6.65 12.35 -0.88
CA GLY A 108 6.52 11.52 -2.08
C GLY A 108 6.53 10.02 -1.76
N LEU A 109 6.14 9.21 -2.74
CA LEU A 109 6.21 7.75 -2.61
C LEU A 109 7.53 7.24 -3.17
N CYS A 110 8.27 6.45 -2.40
CA CYS A 110 9.57 5.88 -2.79
C CYS A 110 9.54 5.16 -4.14
N ARG A 111 8.42 4.53 -4.49
CA ARG A 111 8.27 3.85 -5.79
C ARG A 111 8.32 4.80 -6.99
N TYR A 112 8.11 6.10 -6.80
CA TYR A 112 8.19 7.07 -7.90
C TYR A 112 9.63 7.36 -8.30
N ASP A 113 10.61 7.06 -7.45
CA ASP A 113 12.01 7.23 -7.77
C ASP A 113 12.40 6.40 -9.01
N ALA A 114 11.78 5.21 -9.17
CA ALA A 114 11.99 4.38 -10.35
C ALA A 114 11.54 5.04 -11.66
N LEU A 115 10.60 6.00 -11.62
CA LEU A 115 10.12 6.73 -12.80
C LEU A 115 11.07 7.83 -13.25
N LEU A 116 12.02 8.23 -12.39
CA LEU A 116 13.02 9.26 -12.68
C LEU A 116 14.21 8.68 -13.46
N HIS A 117 14.37 7.36 -13.48
CA HIS A 117 15.44 6.73 -14.24
C HIS A 117 15.05 6.63 -15.73
N PRO A 118 16.01 6.86 -16.64
CA PRO A 118 15.79 6.63 -18.06
C PRO A 118 15.34 5.19 -18.31
N HIS A 119 14.30 5.01 -19.10
CA HIS A 119 13.80 3.72 -19.50
C HIS A 119 13.33 3.77 -20.95
N GLU A 120 13.45 2.66 -21.63
CA GLU A 120 12.92 2.53 -22.98
C GLU A 120 11.40 2.57 -22.97
N THR A 121 10.85 3.50 -23.74
CA THR A 121 9.40 3.58 -23.94
C THR A 121 9.00 2.74 -25.14
N LYS A 122 7.96 1.94 -24.99
CA LYS A 122 7.35 1.18 -26.09
C LYS A 122 6.08 1.86 -26.54
N ARG A 123 5.81 1.85 -27.84
CA ARG A 123 4.51 2.30 -28.35
C ARG A 123 3.43 1.27 -27.99
N GLN A 124 2.82 1.46 -26.84
CA GLN A 124 1.82 0.55 -26.27
C GLN A 124 0.78 1.32 -25.46
N VAL A 125 -0.41 0.74 -25.40
CA VAL A 125 -1.49 1.24 -24.53
C VAL A 125 -1.64 0.25 -23.37
N LEU A 126 -1.47 0.74 -22.14
CA LEU A 126 -1.73 -0.02 -20.95
C LEU A 126 -3.16 0.21 -20.49
N PHE A 127 -3.95 -0.86 -20.46
CA PHE A 127 -5.30 -0.83 -19.91
C PHE A 127 -5.32 -1.47 -18.51
N MET A 128 -5.57 -0.64 -17.51
CA MET A 128 -5.68 -1.06 -16.11
C MET A 128 -6.99 -0.55 -15.50
N PRO A 129 -8.11 -1.21 -15.78
CA PRO A 129 -9.39 -0.80 -15.22
C PRO A 129 -9.40 -1.01 -13.70
N THR A 130 -10.19 -0.22 -12.99
CA THR A 130 -10.35 -0.33 -11.56
C THR A 130 -10.86 -1.72 -11.17
N TRP A 131 -10.19 -2.33 -10.24
CA TRP A 131 -10.54 -3.57 -9.59
C TRP A 131 -11.97 -3.54 -9.03
N ARG A 132 -12.70 -4.65 -9.17
CA ARG A 132 -14.08 -4.79 -8.71
C ARG A 132 -14.22 -6.01 -7.82
N THR A 133 -14.54 -5.82 -6.56
CA THR A 133 -14.69 -6.87 -5.55
C THR A 133 -15.65 -7.96 -6.01
N TYR A 134 -16.85 -7.57 -6.49
CA TYR A 134 -17.87 -8.52 -6.96
C TYR A 134 -17.43 -9.39 -8.15
N ALA A 135 -16.41 -8.95 -8.89
CA ALA A 135 -15.92 -9.68 -10.04
C ALA A 135 -14.81 -10.67 -9.73
N VAL A 136 -14.08 -10.47 -8.62
CA VAL A 136 -12.87 -11.25 -8.32
C VAL A 136 -12.96 -12.05 -7.01
N GLU A 137 -13.69 -11.53 -6.02
CA GLU A 137 -13.73 -12.15 -4.69
C GLU A 137 -14.39 -13.54 -4.72
N GLY A 138 -13.69 -14.54 -4.20
CA GLY A 138 -14.15 -15.92 -4.13
C GLY A 138 -14.31 -16.62 -5.48
N LYS A 139 -13.82 -16.04 -6.59
CA LYS A 139 -13.97 -16.61 -7.92
C LYS A 139 -12.67 -17.24 -8.43
N THR A 140 -12.82 -18.33 -9.16
CA THR A 140 -11.74 -18.87 -9.99
C THR A 140 -11.50 -17.96 -11.20
N GLN A 141 -10.33 -18.09 -11.83
CA GLN A 141 -10.03 -17.35 -13.06
C GLN A 141 -11.11 -17.58 -14.15
N ALA A 142 -11.54 -18.82 -14.35
CA ALA A 142 -12.57 -19.15 -15.33
C ALA A 142 -13.92 -18.45 -15.01
N ALA A 143 -14.30 -18.39 -13.75
CA ALA A 143 -15.51 -17.70 -13.33
C ALA A 143 -15.38 -16.17 -13.47
N PHE A 144 -14.20 -15.61 -13.22
CA PHE A 144 -13.91 -14.20 -13.47
C PHE A 144 -14.02 -13.84 -14.95
N GLU A 145 -13.46 -14.68 -15.83
CA GLU A 145 -13.49 -14.48 -17.28
C GLU A 145 -14.92 -14.50 -17.87
N GLN A 146 -15.87 -15.14 -17.18
CA GLN A 146 -17.28 -15.14 -17.57
C GLN A 146 -18.07 -13.91 -17.09
N THR A 147 -17.48 -13.07 -16.24
CA THR A 147 -18.17 -11.86 -15.75
C THR A 147 -18.38 -10.85 -16.87
N ASP A 148 -19.50 -10.12 -16.82
CA ASP A 148 -19.78 -9.01 -17.74
C ASP A 148 -18.67 -7.97 -17.72
N TYR A 149 -18.07 -7.74 -16.55
CA TYR A 149 -16.93 -6.84 -16.37
C TYR A 149 -15.74 -7.26 -17.24
N PHE A 150 -15.31 -8.52 -17.14
CA PHE A 150 -14.20 -9.03 -17.95
C PHE A 150 -14.54 -9.02 -19.45
N GLN A 151 -15.73 -9.46 -19.81
CA GLN A 151 -16.17 -9.52 -21.19
C GLN A 151 -16.29 -8.11 -21.80
N HIS A 152 -16.73 -7.13 -21.03
CA HIS A 152 -16.77 -5.74 -21.46
C HIS A 152 -15.35 -5.19 -21.69
N CYS A 153 -14.47 -5.38 -20.76
CA CYS A 153 -13.06 -4.99 -20.87
C CYS A 153 -12.41 -5.64 -22.10
N ARG A 154 -12.58 -6.95 -22.27
CA ARG A 154 -12.07 -7.71 -23.41
C ARG A 154 -12.58 -7.19 -24.75
N ARG A 155 -13.88 -6.94 -24.89
CA ARG A 155 -14.51 -6.39 -26.11
C ARG A 155 -13.96 -5.01 -26.46
N SER A 156 -13.82 -4.13 -25.47
CA SER A 156 -13.30 -2.77 -25.65
C SER A 156 -11.86 -2.76 -26.20
N PHE A 157 -11.07 -3.81 -25.96
CA PHE A 157 -9.67 -3.91 -26.39
C PHE A 157 -9.48 -4.71 -27.68
N LEU A 158 -10.36 -5.65 -27.98
CA LEU A 158 -10.24 -6.52 -29.14
C LEU A 158 -10.96 -5.95 -30.38
N THR A 159 -11.64 -4.82 -30.24
CA THR A 159 -12.25 -4.15 -31.42
C THR A 159 -11.16 -3.63 -32.35
N ARG A 160 -11.28 -3.91 -33.62
CA ARG A 160 -10.31 -3.61 -34.71
C ARG A 160 -9.89 -2.14 -34.82
N SER A 161 -10.62 -1.21 -34.24
CA SER A 161 -10.36 0.24 -34.29
C SER A 161 -9.05 0.70 -33.68
N TRP A 162 -8.43 -0.12 -32.81
CA TRP A 162 -7.15 0.21 -32.15
C TRP A 162 -5.92 -0.35 -32.86
N ARG A 163 -6.09 -1.14 -33.93
CA ARG A 163 -4.97 -1.73 -34.70
C ARG A 163 -4.46 -0.82 -35.81
N SER A 164 -5.11 0.29 -36.06
CA SER A 164 -4.82 1.21 -37.18
C SER A 164 -4.37 2.62 -36.75
N CYS A 165 -4.01 2.81 -35.46
CA CYS A 165 -3.42 4.06 -34.98
C CYS A 165 -1.91 3.94 -34.76
#